data_049328808058996245b2ca779918130d
#
_entry.id   049328808058996245b2ca779918130d
#
_cell.length_a   1.000
_cell.length_b   1.000
_cell.length_c   1.000
_cell.angle_alpha   90.00
_cell.angle_beta   90.00
_cell.angle_gamma   90.00
#
_symmetry.space_group_name_H-M   'P 1'
#
loop_
_entity.id
_entity.type
_entity.pdbx_description
1 polymer ?
#
loop_
_entity_poly.entity_id
_entity_poly.type
_entity_poly.pdbx_seq_one_letter_code
_entity_poly.pdbx_strand_id
1 'polypeptide(L)'
;MTVIKNGNVKGVVAFEPGSSFVFPEGEVPPPIPSAFDTVQGTAVPLARFMALTKVPVLIIYGDYIPEKPVDLPAQDSWRARLEMARLWQSAVNKHGGDVTVVHLPKIGIRGNTHFPFSDLNNLEIADLVSKFLADKKLD
;
A
#
# COMPACT_ATOMS: atom_id res chain seq x y z
N MET A 1 1.22 -5.57 10.54
CA MET A 1 1.50 -6.13 11.91
C MET A 1 1.59 -7.66 11.90
N THR A 2 0.79 -8.34 11.11
CA THR A 2 0.80 -9.82 11.03
C THR A 2 2.14 -10.39 10.57
N VAL A 3 2.77 -9.80 9.54
CA VAL A 3 4.07 -10.22 9.01
C VAL A 3 5.16 -10.19 10.08
N ILE A 4 5.17 -9.17 10.93
CA ILE A 4 6.17 -9.01 11.99
C ILE A 4 6.02 -10.09 13.08
N LYS A 5 4.79 -10.60 13.29
CA LYS A 5 4.48 -11.56 14.37
C LYS A 5 4.46 -13.02 13.91
N ASN A 6 4.29 -13.26 12.61
CA ASN A 6 4.05 -14.61 12.08
C ASN A 6 5.03 -14.91 10.93
N GLY A 7 6.06 -15.70 11.23
CA GLY A 7 7.07 -16.12 10.26
C GLY A 7 6.56 -17.04 9.13
N ASN A 8 5.28 -17.43 9.14
CA ASN A 8 4.68 -18.28 8.11
C ASN A 8 4.06 -17.49 6.95
N VAL A 9 4.04 -16.15 7.02
CA VAL A 9 3.56 -15.30 5.92
C VAL A 9 4.59 -15.34 4.79
N LYS A 10 4.16 -15.71 3.58
CA LYS A 10 5.00 -15.82 2.39
C LYS A 10 4.85 -14.65 1.41
N GLY A 11 3.73 -13.97 1.46
CA GLY A 11 3.42 -12.78 0.68
C GLY A 11 2.22 -12.04 1.25
N VAL A 12 2.05 -10.80 0.86
CA VAL A 12 0.91 -9.97 1.27
C VAL A 12 0.31 -9.30 0.05
N VAL A 13 -1.02 -9.39 -0.09
CA VAL A 13 -1.79 -8.54 -0.99
C VAL A 13 -2.73 -7.70 -0.13
N ALA A 14 -2.72 -6.39 -0.33
CA ALA A 14 -3.57 -5.46 0.41
C ALA A 14 -4.30 -4.55 -0.57
N PHE A 15 -5.58 -4.36 -0.34
CA PHE A 15 -6.43 -3.43 -1.09
C PHE A 15 -6.68 -2.19 -0.23
N GLU A 16 -6.26 -1.04 -0.73
CA GLU A 16 -6.44 0.27 -0.13
C GLU A 16 -6.23 0.31 1.40
N PRO A 17 -5.06 -0.07 1.91
CA PRO A 17 -4.80 0.05 3.34
C PRO A 17 -4.85 1.52 3.77
N GLY A 18 -5.71 1.82 4.74
CA GLY A 18 -5.97 3.19 5.19
C GLY A 18 -5.01 3.70 6.27
N SER A 19 -4.25 2.82 6.93
CA SER A 19 -3.43 3.19 8.09
C SER A 19 -2.38 2.14 8.44
N SER A 20 -1.69 2.36 9.56
CA SER A 20 -0.73 1.40 10.16
C SER A 20 0.55 1.21 9.35
N PHE A 21 0.96 2.19 8.57
CA PHE A 21 2.26 2.21 7.96
C PHE A 21 3.34 2.44 9.02
N VAL A 22 4.26 1.49 9.14
CA VAL A 22 5.36 1.56 10.10
C VAL A 22 6.67 1.91 9.38
N PHE A 23 7.51 2.68 10.05
CA PHE A 23 8.81 3.11 9.53
C PHE A 23 9.90 2.87 10.59
N PRO A 24 11.17 2.76 10.22
CA PRO A 24 12.25 2.74 11.19
C PRO A 24 12.23 4.02 12.03
N GLU A 25 12.62 3.91 13.31
CA GLU A 25 12.90 5.08 14.14
C GLU A 25 13.90 6.01 13.42
N GLY A 26 13.58 7.31 13.37
CA GLY A 26 14.36 8.32 12.65
C GLY A 26 14.09 8.41 11.13
N GLU A 27 13.27 7.52 10.54
CA GLU A 27 12.90 7.54 9.12
C GLU A 27 11.39 7.74 8.90
N VAL A 28 10.64 8.06 9.93
CA VAL A 28 9.20 8.36 9.80
C VAL A 28 9.03 9.65 8.99
N PRO A 29 8.28 9.62 7.87
CA PRO A 29 8.04 10.82 7.10
C PRO A 29 7.17 11.82 7.87
N PRO A 30 7.19 13.11 7.48
CA PRO A 30 6.26 14.08 8.02
C PRO A 30 4.80 13.63 7.83
N PRO A 31 3.90 14.00 8.75
CA PRO A 31 2.48 13.73 8.58
C PRO A 31 1.94 14.35 7.30
N ILE A 32 1.05 13.65 6.61
CA ILE A 32 0.43 14.11 5.38
C ILE A 32 -0.98 14.62 5.70
N PRO A 33 -1.23 15.93 5.64
CA PRO A 33 -2.56 16.48 5.87
C PRO A 33 -3.50 16.18 4.69
N SER A 34 -4.77 16.00 5.03
CA SER A 34 -5.86 15.95 4.06
C SER A 34 -7.02 16.85 4.50
N ALA A 35 -7.99 17.06 3.62
CA ALA A 35 -9.20 17.83 3.94
C ALA A 35 -10.08 17.18 5.03
N PHE A 36 -9.82 15.95 5.42
CA PHE A 36 -10.58 15.21 6.44
C PHE A 36 -9.75 14.93 7.70
N ASP A 37 -8.50 14.46 7.54
CA ASP A 37 -7.64 13.99 8.63
C ASP A 37 -6.16 14.21 8.30
N THR A 38 -5.30 13.71 9.17
CA THR A 38 -3.86 13.68 8.93
C THR A 38 -3.35 12.24 9.00
N VAL A 39 -2.74 11.76 7.92
CA VAL A 39 -2.15 10.43 7.85
C VAL A 39 -0.74 10.46 8.41
N GLN A 40 -0.46 9.59 9.38
CA GLN A 40 0.84 9.51 10.05
C GLN A 40 1.44 8.11 9.96
N GLY A 41 2.76 8.04 9.77
CA GLY A 41 3.52 6.81 9.96
C GLY A 41 3.79 6.54 11.45
N THR A 42 4.08 5.28 11.78
CA THR A 42 4.41 4.85 13.14
C THR A 42 5.86 4.41 13.22
N ALA A 43 6.63 4.95 14.15
CA ALA A 43 8.00 4.52 14.40
C ALA A 43 8.06 3.11 15.00
N VAL A 44 8.97 2.28 14.51
CA VAL A 44 9.31 0.98 15.10
C VAL A 44 10.82 0.79 15.09
N PRO A 45 11.39 0.01 16.04
CA PRO A 45 12.80 -0.33 16.01
C PRO A 45 13.21 -0.95 14.67
N LEU A 46 14.37 -0.58 14.13
CA LEU A 46 14.85 -1.06 12.84
C LEU A 46 14.82 -2.59 12.72
N ALA A 47 15.26 -3.30 13.75
CA ALA A 47 15.27 -4.77 13.77
C ALA A 47 13.86 -5.36 13.53
N ARG A 48 12.82 -4.70 14.05
CA ARG A 48 11.43 -5.09 13.84
C ARG A 48 10.93 -4.73 12.44
N PHE A 49 11.33 -3.57 11.92
CA PHE A 49 11.01 -3.14 10.57
C PHE A 49 11.60 -4.10 9.52
N MET A 50 12.82 -4.59 9.74
CA MET A 50 13.51 -5.52 8.84
C MET A 50 12.75 -6.83 8.60
N ALA A 51 11.80 -7.21 9.45
CA ALA A 51 10.94 -8.36 9.18
C ALA A 51 10.04 -8.17 7.95
N LEU A 52 9.71 -6.92 7.61
CA LEU A 52 8.89 -6.58 6.43
C LEU A 52 9.66 -6.76 5.12
N THR A 53 10.97 -6.64 5.15
CA THR A 53 11.81 -6.78 3.94
C THR A 53 11.91 -8.23 3.44
N LYS A 54 11.47 -9.20 4.24
CA LYS A 54 11.57 -10.63 3.93
C LYS A 54 10.36 -11.19 3.19
N VAL A 55 9.34 -10.36 2.97
CA VAL A 55 8.06 -10.80 2.42
C VAL A 55 7.66 -9.85 1.31
N PRO A 56 7.40 -10.35 0.08
CA PRO A 56 6.90 -9.52 -1.00
C PRO A 56 5.49 -9.01 -0.67
N VAL A 57 5.24 -7.75 -1.00
CA VAL A 57 3.97 -7.07 -0.71
C VAL A 57 3.45 -6.37 -1.97
N LEU A 58 2.20 -6.65 -2.32
CA LEU A 58 1.45 -5.92 -3.32
C LEU A 58 0.38 -5.09 -2.63
N ILE A 59 0.36 -3.79 -2.89
CA ILE A 59 -0.71 -2.88 -2.44
C ILE A 59 -1.41 -2.32 -3.68
N ILE A 60 -2.72 -2.43 -3.72
CA ILE A 60 -3.54 -1.98 -4.85
C ILE A 60 -4.48 -0.87 -4.37
N TYR A 61 -4.42 0.28 -5.05
CA TYR A 61 -5.34 1.39 -4.89
C TYR A 61 -6.20 1.56 -6.14
N GLY A 62 -7.50 1.75 -5.95
CA GLY A 62 -8.50 1.92 -6.99
C GLY A 62 -8.44 3.25 -7.73
N ASP A 63 -9.53 3.57 -8.41
CA ASP A 63 -9.70 4.84 -9.12
C ASP A 63 -10.25 5.93 -8.16
N TYR A 64 -10.59 7.09 -8.69
CA TYR A 64 -11.18 8.23 -7.97
C TYR A 64 -10.30 8.82 -6.85
N ILE A 65 -9.02 8.45 -6.78
CA ILE A 65 -8.04 9.02 -5.85
C ILE A 65 -7.27 10.14 -6.58
N PRO A 66 -7.40 11.41 -6.15
CA PRO A 66 -6.74 12.52 -6.83
C PRO A 66 -5.22 12.48 -6.64
N GLU A 67 -4.49 13.02 -7.61
CA GLU A 67 -3.02 13.15 -7.55
C GLU A 67 -2.56 14.39 -6.75
N LYS A 68 -3.46 15.35 -6.55
CA LYS A 68 -3.19 16.61 -5.84
C LYS A 68 -4.26 16.84 -4.77
N PRO A 69 -3.96 17.65 -3.75
CA PRO A 69 -4.96 18.04 -2.76
C PRO A 69 -6.23 18.60 -3.40
N VAL A 70 -7.38 18.17 -2.91
CA VAL A 70 -8.71 18.60 -3.35
C VAL A 70 -9.59 18.89 -2.13
N ASP A 71 -10.53 19.83 -2.31
CA ASP A 71 -11.51 20.16 -1.26
C ASP A 71 -12.70 19.19 -1.27
N LEU A 72 -12.39 17.90 -1.30
CA LEU A 72 -13.33 16.79 -1.22
C LEU A 72 -12.83 15.81 -0.15
N PRO A 73 -13.34 15.89 1.10
CA PRO A 73 -12.72 15.25 2.26
C PRO A 73 -12.39 13.76 2.07
N ALA A 74 -13.34 12.97 1.57
CA ALA A 74 -13.12 11.53 1.37
C ALA A 74 -12.02 11.24 0.33
N GLN A 75 -12.06 11.91 -0.81
CA GLN A 75 -11.08 11.71 -1.89
C GLN A 75 -9.69 12.17 -1.47
N ASP A 76 -9.58 13.35 -0.83
CA ASP A 76 -8.30 13.87 -0.37
C ASP A 76 -7.69 13.02 0.75
N SER A 77 -8.53 12.44 1.59
CA SER A 77 -8.11 11.47 2.60
C SER A 77 -7.44 10.23 1.97
N TRP A 78 -8.00 9.71 0.87
CA TRP A 78 -7.41 8.57 0.15
C TRP A 78 -6.14 8.97 -0.62
N ARG A 79 -6.06 10.21 -1.14
CA ARG A 79 -4.81 10.76 -1.69
C ARG A 79 -3.67 10.69 -0.69
N ALA A 80 -3.90 11.16 0.54
CA ALA A 80 -2.89 11.16 1.58
C ALA A 80 -2.46 9.72 1.97
N ARG A 81 -3.38 8.76 1.96
CA ARG A 81 -3.08 7.35 2.22
C ARG A 81 -2.26 6.70 1.10
N LEU A 82 -2.61 6.95 -0.14
CA LEU A 82 -1.82 6.50 -1.29
C LEU A 82 -0.41 7.09 -1.27
N GLU A 83 -0.27 8.38 -0.95
CA GLU A 83 1.02 9.03 -0.79
C GLU A 83 1.85 8.37 0.34
N MET A 84 1.26 8.13 1.51
CA MET A 84 1.91 7.44 2.61
C MET A 84 2.33 6.01 2.23
N ALA A 85 1.50 5.28 1.48
CA ALA A 85 1.83 3.96 0.98
C ALA A 85 3.05 3.97 0.05
N ARG A 86 3.18 4.98 -0.81
CA ARG A 86 4.35 5.18 -1.69
C ARG A 86 5.62 5.49 -0.89
N LEU A 87 5.51 6.32 0.15
CA LEU A 87 6.63 6.58 1.07
C LEU A 87 7.04 5.30 1.81
N TRP A 88 6.06 4.50 2.24
CA TRP A 88 6.32 3.22 2.88
C TRP A 88 6.99 2.21 1.93
N GLN A 89 6.50 2.11 0.69
CA GLN A 89 7.17 1.32 -0.36
C GLN A 89 8.64 1.71 -0.49
N SER A 90 8.91 3.02 -0.59
CA SER A 90 10.28 3.53 -0.73
C SER A 90 11.14 3.16 0.48
N ALA A 91 10.61 3.29 1.70
CA ALA A 91 11.33 2.93 2.92
C ALA A 91 11.64 1.43 2.98
N VAL A 92 10.66 0.55 2.73
CA VAL A 92 10.87 -0.91 2.76
C VAL A 92 11.88 -1.34 1.70
N ASN A 93 11.75 -0.82 0.47
CA ASN A 93 12.62 -1.18 -0.64
C ASN A 93 14.06 -0.64 -0.47
N LYS A 94 14.23 0.55 0.13
CA LYS A 94 15.54 1.08 0.54
C LYS A 94 16.29 0.12 1.48
N HIS A 95 15.57 -0.57 2.34
CA HIS A 95 16.11 -1.57 3.27
C HIS A 95 16.17 -3.00 2.69
N GLY A 96 16.04 -3.15 1.37
CA GLY A 96 16.19 -4.43 0.66
C GLY A 96 14.90 -5.27 0.62
N GLY A 97 13.75 -4.66 0.86
CA GLY A 97 12.44 -5.31 0.73
C GLY A 97 11.89 -5.31 -0.70
N ASP A 98 10.69 -5.84 -0.85
CA ASP A 98 10.01 -6.02 -2.12
C ASP A 98 8.53 -5.61 -1.97
N VAL A 99 8.29 -4.31 -2.04
CA VAL A 99 6.94 -3.73 -1.97
C VAL A 99 6.61 -3.06 -3.30
N THR A 100 5.45 -3.35 -3.83
CA THR A 100 4.88 -2.71 -5.01
C THR A 100 3.55 -2.05 -4.63
N VAL A 101 3.42 -0.76 -4.89
CA VAL A 101 2.17 -0.01 -4.78
C VAL A 101 1.65 0.28 -6.18
N VAL A 102 0.48 -0.24 -6.50
CA VAL A 102 -0.23 -0.03 -7.76
C VAL A 102 -1.39 0.92 -7.52
N HIS A 103 -1.45 1.99 -8.29
CA HIS A 103 -2.63 2.82 -8.46
C HIS A 103 -3.25 2.46 -9.80
N LEU A 104 -4.38 1.79 -9.80
CA LEU A 104 -4.97 1.16 -10.99
C LEU A 104 -5.07 2.06 -12.22
N PRO A 105 -5.45 3.36 -12.10
CA PRO A 105 -5.48 4.25 -13.27
C PRO A 105 -4.13 4.43 -13.96
N LYS A 106 -3.02 4.28 -13.23
CA LYS A 106 -1.66 4.42 -13.80
C LYS A 106 -1.26 3.25 -14.69
N ILE A 107 -1.95 2.13 -14.56
CA ILE A 107 -1.74 0.95 -15.40
C ILE A 107 -2.91 0.71 -16.36
N GLY A 108 -3.80 1.70 -16.53
CA GLY A 108 -4.91 1.66 -17.49
C GLY A 108 -6.20 1.00 -16.99
N ILE A 109 -6.24 0.51 -15.75
CA ILE A 109 -7.43 -0.07 -15.12
C ILE A 109 -8.22 1.04 -14.43
N ARG A 110 -9.50 1.19 -14.76
CA ARG A 110 -10.31 2.32 -14.30
C ARG A 110 -11.70 1.88 -13.82
N GLY A 111 -12.35 2.79 -13.07
CA GLY A 111 -13.71 2.60 -12.56
C GLY A 111 -13.77 1.78 -11.28
N ASN A 112 -12.62 1.46 -10.67
CA ASN A 112 -12.58 0.67 -9.44
C ASN A 112 -12.83 1.54 -8.22
N THR A 113 -13.70 1.03 -7.35
CA THR A 113 -14.02 1.60 -6.05
C THR A 113 -12.97 1.22 -5.00
N HIS A 114 -13.27 1.53 -3.73
CA HIS A 114 -12.47 1.07 -2.58
C HIS A 114 -12.44 -0.47 -2.44
N PHE A 115 -13.33 -1.17 -3.12
CA PHE A 115 -13.43 -2.64 -3.11
C PHE A 115 -13.20 -3.23 -4.51
N PRO A 116 -12.00 -3.08 -5.10
CA PRO A 116 -11.75 -3.44 -6.50
C PRO A 116 -12.00 -4.91 -6.80
N PHE A 117 -11.90 -5.79 -5.80
CA PHE A 117 -12.19 -7.22 -5.93
C PHE A 117 -13.69 -7.54 -6.09
N SER A 118 -14.59 -6.58 -5.84
CA SER A 118 -16.04 -6.73 -6.00
C SER A 118 -16.64 -5.88 -7.13
N ASP A 119 -15.81 -5.12 -7.84
CA ASP A 119 -16.22 -4.32 -8.98
C ASP A 119 -16.45 -5.18 -10.23
N LEU A 120 -17.08 -4.61 -11.26
CA LEU A 120 -17.44 -5.34 -12.49
C LEU A 120 -16.22 -5.90 -13.24
N ASN A 121 -15.06 -5.29 -13.10
CA ASN A 121 -13.80 -5.72 -13.70
C ASN A 121 -12.91 -6.51 -12.73
N ASN A 122 -13.51 -7.16 -11.72
CA ASN A 122 -12.77 -7.91 -10.70
C ASN A 122 -11.86 -9.02 -11.28
N LEU A 123 -12.13 -9.54 -12.48
CA LEU A 123 -11.24 -10.49 -13.13
C LEU A 123 -9.89 -9.87 -13.50
N GLU A 124 -9.86 -8.61 -13.95
CA GLU A 124 -8.60 -7.89 -14.20
C GLU A 124 -7.79 -7.72 -12.90
N ILE A 125 -8.48 -7.50 -11.79
CA ILE A 125 -7.84 -7.42 -10.47
C ILE A 125 -7.31 -8.78 -10.02
N ALA A 126 -8.07 -9.86 -10.27
CA ALA A 126 -7.63 -11.22 -9.98
C ALA A 126 -6.39 -11.60 -10.82
N ASP A 127 -6.34 -11.23 -12.10
CA ASP A 127 -5.20 -11.45 -12.98
C ASP A 127 -3.95 -10.70 -12.48
N LEU A 128 -4.10 -9.47 -12.01
CA LEU A 128 -3.00 -8.69 -11.41
C LEU A 128 -2.44 -9.40 -10.17
N VAL A 129 -3.31 -9.92 -9.29
CA VAL A 129 -2.90 -10.68 -8.12
C VAL A 129 -2.24 -11.99 -8.51
N SER A 130 -2.83 -12.73 -9.45
CA SER A 130 -2.27 -14.01 -9.95
C SER A 130 -0.89 -13.81 -10.55
N LYS A 131 -0.71 -12.75 -11.34
CA LYS A 131 0.60 -12.39 -11.88
C LYS A 131 1.62 -12.10 -10.77
N PHE A 132 1.24 -11.36 -9.73
CA PHE A 132 2.11 -11.11 -8.59
C PHE A 132 2.52 -12.42 -7.90
N LEU A 133 1.57 -13.33 -7.65
CA LEU A 133 1.84 -14.62 -7.02
C LEU A 133 2.83 -15.45 -7.84
N ALA A 134 2.60 -15.57 -9.15
CA ALA A 134 3.48 -16.27 -10.07
C ALA A 134 4.89 -15.66 -10.12
N ASP A 135 4.99 -14.33 -10.28
CA ASP A 135 6.27 -13.61 -10.33
C ASP A 135 7.10 -13.82 -9.03
N LYS A 136 6.42 -13.99 -7.89
CA LYS A 136 7.05 -14.24 -6.57
C LYS A 136 7.15 -15.73 -6.22
N LYS A 137 6.70 -16.65 -7.09
CA LYS A 137 6.69 -18.12 -6.88
C LYS A 137 5.92 -18.52 -5.62
N LEU A 138 4.72 -17.95 -5.48
CA LEU A 138 3.82 -18.14 -4.34
C LEU A 138 2.54 -18.90 -4.71
N ASP A 139 2.36 -19.26 -5.97
CA ASP A 139 1.27 -20.06 -6.53
C ASP A 139 1.53 -21.56 -6.46
#